data_e665459a933fd5646e7131256b4abe82
#
_entry.id   e665459a933fd5646e7131256b4abe82
#
_cell.length_a   1.000
_cell.length_b   1.000
_cell.length_c   1.000
_cell.angle_alpha   90.00
_cell.angle_beta   90.00
_cell.angle_gamma   90.00
#
_symmetry.space_group_name_H-M   'P 1'
#
loop_
_entity.id
_entity.type
_entity.pdbx_description
1 polymer ?
#
loop_
_entity_poly.entity_id
_entity_poly.type
_entity_poly.pdbx_seq_one_letter_code
_entity_poly.pdbx_strand_id
1 'polypeptide(L)'
;THTHVPTADHQILENGTAYITDVGMSGDYNSIIGMDKNDALKRFMYPNEKKSRLEVSSGEPTLCGVVIETDTNGLSKSIIPLRLGGKLEQTILA
;
A
#
# COMPACT_ATOMS: atom_id res chain seq x y z
N THR A 1 2.50 3.09 5.35
CA THR A 1 2.89 1.69 5.53
C THR A 1 4.41 1.54 5.40
N HIS A 2 4.92 0.36 5.65
CA HIS A 2 6.37 0.15 5.65
C HIS A 2 6.91 -0.36 4.31
N THR A 3 6.31 -1.43 3.78
CA THR A 3 6.80 -2.02 2.52
C THR A 3 6.30 -1.27 1.29
N HIS A 4 5.28 -0.45 1.44
CA HIS A 4 4.57 0.25 0.38
C HIS A 4 3.80 -0.66 -0.58
N VAL A 5 3.64 -1.93 -0.24
CA VAL A 5 2.82 -2.87 -1.02
C VAL A 5 1.86 -3.61 -0.09
N PRO A 6 0.65 -3.93 -0.55
CA PRO A 6 -0.29 -4.67 0.30
C PRO A 6 0.16 -6.12 0.45
N THR A 7 0.08 -6.65 1.67
CA THR A 7 0.34 -8.06 1.92
C THR A 7 -0.96 -8.86 1.90
N ALA A 8 -0.86 -10.16 1.70
CA ALA A 8 -2.03 -11.02 1.52
C ALA A 8 -2.46 -11.75 2.79
N ASP A 9 -1.93 -11.34 3.94
CA ASP A 9 -2.09 -12.05 5.21
C ASP A 9 -3.19 -11.49 6.12
N HIS A 10 -4.16 -10.78 5.56
CA HIS A 10 -5.28 -10.25 6.35
C HIS A 10 -6.06 -11.37 7.03
N GLN A 11 -6.31 -11.18 8.30
CA GLN A 11 -6.94 -12.21 9.12
C GLN A 11 -7.52 -11.62 10.40
N ILE A 12 -8.43 -12.36 11.01
CA ILE A 12 -8.85 -12.09 12.37
C ILE A 12 -8.07 -13.05 13.27
N LEU A 13 -7.22 -12.50 14.12
CA LEU A 13 -6.44 -13.30 15.05
C LEU A 13 -7.34 -13.89 16.13
N GLU A 14 -6.83 -14.92 16.80
CA GLU A 14 -7.45 -15.46 17.99
C GLU A 14 -7.76 -14.31 18.97
N ASN A 15 -8.93 -14.29 19.57
CA ASN A 15 -9.42 -13.23 20.47
C ASN A 15 -9.89 -11.94 19.80
N GLY A 16 -10.04 -11.93 18.47
CA GLY A 16 -10.80 -10.88 17.77
C GLY A 16 -10.03 -9.63 17.35
N THR A 17 -8.72 -9.73 17.14
CA THR A 17 -7.93 -8.64 16.58
C THR A 17 -7.80 -8.80 15.07
N ALA A 18 -8.21 -7.79 14.30
CA ALA A 18 -7.96 -7.75 12.87
C ALA A 18 -6.50 -7.42 12.61
N TYR A 19 -5.86 -8.15 11.71
CA TYR A 19 -4.45 -8.02 11.42
C TYR A 19 -4.15 -8.09 9.93
N ILE A 20 -3.25 -7.23 9.49
CA ILE A 20 -2.59 -7.32 8.19
C ILE A 20 -1.18 -6.75 8.36
N THR A 21 -0.19 -7.39 7.76
CA THR A 21 1.20 -6.94 7.90
C THR A 21 1.42 -5.57 7.28
N ASP A 22 0.87 -5.35 6.08
CA ASP A 22 0.97 -4.04 5.43
C ASP A 22 -0.28 -3.82 4.56
N VAL A 23 -0.97 -2.72 4.78
CA VAL A 23 -2.17 -2.39 4.00
C VAL A 23 -1.84 -1.88 2.60
N GLY A 24 -0.58 -1.57 2.36
CA GLY A 24 -0.14 -1.00 1.10
C GLY A 24 -0.07 0.51 1.11
N MET A 25 0.48 1.06 0.06
CA MET A 25 0.61 2.49 -0.15
C MET A 25 -0.60 2.97 -0.95
N SER A 26 -1.16 4.11 -0.57
CA SER A 26 -2.08 4.83 -1.46
C SER A 26 -1.24 5.75 -2.33
N GLY A 27 -1.01 5.33 -3.57
CA GLY A 27 -0.11 6.02 -4.48
C GLY A 27 0.07 5.29 -5.80
N ASP A 28 1.01 5.76 -6.61
CA ASP A 28 1.29 5.20 -7.92
C ASP A 28 2.17 3.95 -7.82
N TYR A 29 1.64 2.81 -8.25
CA TYR A 29 2.39 1.55 -8.27
C TYR A 29 3.25 1.37 -9.54
N ASN A 30 3.17 2.31 -10.48
CA ASN A 30 4.13 2.40 -11.59
C ASN A 30 5.26 3.36 -11.22
N SER A 31 5.93 3.05 -10.11
CA SER A 31 6.93 3.91 -9.49
C SER A 31 7.90 3.05 -8.69
N ILE A 32 8.90 3.69 -8.09
CA ILE A 32 9.76 3.04 -7.08
C ILE A 32 9.28 3.50 -5.71
N ILE A 33 8.55 2.65 -5.02
CA ILE A 33 7.93 2.92 -3.70
C ILE A 33 7.18 4.26 -3.61
N GLY A 34 6.53 4.67 -4.71
CA GLY A 34 5.78 5.93 -4.79
C GLY A 34 6.56 7.10 -5.34
N MET A 35 7.86 6.95 -5.55
CA MET A 35 8.71 8.00 -6.10
C MET A 35 8.88 7.82 -7.61
N ASP A 36 9.06 8.94 -8.33
CA ASP A 36 9.30 8.91 -9.76
C ASP A 36 10.44 7.94 -10.09
N LYS A 37 10.15 6.97 -10.96
CA LYS A 37 11.11 5.90 -11.25
C LYS A 37 12.38 6.38 -11.95
N ASN A 38 12.29 7.46 -12.74
CA ASN A 38 13.46 7.99 -13.45
C ASN A 38 14.46 8.60 -12.46
N ASP A 39 13.98 9.34 -11.47
CA ASP A 39 14.83 9.92 -10.43
C ASP A 39 15.49 8.84 -9.57
N ALA A 40 14.72 7.83 -9.18
CA ALA A 40 15.24 6.71 -8.38
C ALA A 40 16.27 5.91 -9.15
N LEU A 41 16.03 5.64 -10.44
CA LEU A 41 16.98 4.93 -11.31
C LEU A 41 18.28 5.71 -11.49
N LYS A 42 18.21 7.04 -11.63
CA LYS A 42 19.41 7.87 -11.72
C LYS A 42 20.30 7.76 -10.49
N ARG A 43 19.69 7.74 -9.31
CA ARG A 43 20.47 7.58 -8.06
C ARG A 43 21.18 6.24 -8.02
N PHE A 44 20.53 5.20 -8.53
CA PHE A 44 21.10 3.86 -8.57
C PHE A 44 22.23 3.73 -9.61
N MET A 45 22.01 4.31 -10.81
CA MET A 45 22.96 4.20 -11.92
C MET A 45 24.15 5.16 -11.79
N TYR A 46 23.98 6.30 -11.12
CA TYR A 46 24.99 7.36 -11.00
C TYR A 46 25.15 7.75 -9.53
N PRO A 47 25.68 6.84 -8.67
CA PRO A 47 25.73 7.09 -7.23
C PRO A 47 26.67 8.23 -6.82
N ASN A 48 27.64 8.58 -7.69
CA ASN A 48 28.62 9.63 -7.40
C ASN A 48 28.21 11.01 -7.92
N GLU A 49 27.08 11.13 -8.60
CA GLU A 49 26.58 12.43 -9.04
C GLU A 49 25.85 13.15 -7.93
N LYS A 50 25.78 14.47 -8.04
CA LYS A 50 24.98 15.29 -7.12
C LYS A 50 23.52 14.85 -7.21
N LYS A 51 22.97 14.40 -6.09
CA LYS A 51 21.62 13.89 -6.04
C LYS A 51 20.61 15.02 -5.94
N SER A 52 19.64 15.04 -6.86
CA SER A 52 18.46 15.87 -6.71
C SER A 52 17.49 15.22 -5.71
N ARG A 53 16.53 16.00 -5.23
CA ARG A 53 15.48 15.51 -4.37
C ARG A 53 14.60 14.52 -5.17
N LEU A 54 14.19 13.41 -4.54
CA LEU A 54 13.23 12.49 -5.15
C LEU A 54 11.86 13.16 -5.22
N GLU A 55 11.21 13.03 -6.36
CA GLU A 55 9.86 13.55 -6.57
C GLU A 55 8.84 12.43 -6.38
N VAL A 56 7.68 12.76 -5.82
CA VAL A 56 6.55 11.84 -5.73
C VAL A 56 6.03 11.58 -7.14
N SER A 57 5.74 10.32 -7.46
CA SER A 57 5.18 9.97 -8.76
C SER A 57 3.81 10.63 -8.95
N SER A 58 3.55 11.12 -10.16
CA SER A 58 2.30 11.79 -10.54
C SER A 58 1.37 10.92 -11.39
N GLY A 59 1.68 9.63 -11.54
CA GLY A 59 0.84 8.71 -12.29
C GLY A 59 -0.47 8.38 -11.58
N GLU A 60 -1.28 7.49 -12.17
CA GLU A 60 -2.56 7.10 -11.62
C GLU A 60 -2.39 6.36 -10.29
N PRO A 61 -2.95 6.88 -9.19
CA PRO A 61 -2.78 6.24 -7.89
C PRO A 61 -3.74 5.08 -7.68
N THR A 62 -3.29 4.13 -6.85
CA THR A 62 -4.16 3.11 -6.27
C THR A 62 -4.48 3.52 -4.84
N LEU A 63 -5.75 3.46 -4.45
CA LEU A 63 -6.16 3.61 -3.06
C LEU A 63 -6.06 2.26 -2.38
N CYS A 64 -5.23 2.15 -1.36
CA CYS A 64 -5.09 0.96 -0.54
C CYS A 64 -5.58 1.22 0.89
N GLY A 65 -6.26 0.24 1.45
CA GLY A 65 -6.75 0.31 2.82
C GLY A 65 -7.37 -1.00 3.24
N VAL A 66 -8.05 -0.98 4.37
CA VAL A 66 -8.84 -2.12 4.85
C VAL A 66 -10.16 -1.63 5.42
N VAL A 67 -11.19 -2.46 5.31
CA VAL A 67 -12.48 -2.24 5.96
C VAL A 67 -12.62 -3.27 7.06
N ILE A 68 -12.79 -2.82 8.30
CA ILE A 68 -12.92 -3.69 9.46
C ILE A 68 -14.30 -3.49 10.07
N GLU A 69 -15.04 -4.59 10.23
CA GLU A 69 -16.31 -4.59 10.93
C GLU A 69 -16.09 -5.14 12.33
N THR A 70 -16.60 -4.42 13.33
CA THR A 70 -16.50 -4.83 14.73
C THR A 70 -17.88 -5.14 15.32
N ASP A 71 -17.89 -5.96 16.36
CA ASP A 71 -19.12 -6.24 17.11
C ASP A 71 -19.33 -5.22 18.24
N THR A 72 -20.41 -5.40 19.02
CA THR A 72 -20.75 -4.49 20.10
C THR A 72 -19.75 -4.50 21.26
N ASN A 73 -18.91 -5.51 21.34
CA ASN A 73 -17.86 -5.62 22.34
C ASN A 73 -16.51 -5.06 21.85
N GLY A 74 -16.46 -4.56 20.61
CA GLY A 74 -15.24 -4.01 20.03
C GLY A 74 -14.32 -5.06 19.42
N LEU A 75 -14.77 -6.32 19.32
CA LEU A 75 -13.98 -7.37 18.66
C LEU A 75 -14.21 -7.34 17.15
N SER A 76 -13.17 -7.63 16.38
CA SER A 76 -13.25 -7.62 14.92
C SER A 76 -14.01 -8.84 14.41
N LYS A 77 -14.95 -8.61 13.51
CA LYS A 77 -15.75 -9.64 12.84
C LYS A 77 -15.23 -9.97 11.46
N SER A 78 -14.74 -8.96 10.75
CA SER A 78 -14.21 -9.13 9.40
C SER A 78 -13.14 -8.10 9.11
N ILE A 79 -12.25 -8.46 8.20
CA ILE A 79 -11.27 -7.55 7.62
C ILE A 79 -11.24 -7.78 6.11
N ILE A 80 -11.45 -6.72 5.33
CA ILE A 80 -11.52 -6.80 3.88
C ILE A 80 -10.51 -5.81 3.31
N PRO A 81 -9.49 -6.27 2.56
CA PRO A 81 -8.58 -5.38 1.87
C PRO A 81 -9.31 -4.55 0.82
N LEU A 82 -8.96 -3.28 0.73
CA LEU A 82 -9.50 -2.35 -0.25
C LEU A 82 -8.39 -1.95 -1.22
N ARG A 83 -8.60 -2.16 -2.51
CA ARG A 83 -7.72 -1.68 -3.57
C ARG A 83 -8.57 -1.14 -4.71
N LEU A 84 -8.43 0.15 -5.00
CA LEU A 84 -9.21 0.82 -6.04
C LEU A 84 -8.29 1.67 -6.91
N GLY A 85 -8.46 1.54 -8.23
CA GLY A 85 -7.72 2.31 -9.21
C GLY A 85 -6.30 1.82 -9.47
N GLY A 86 -5.67 2.39 -10.47
CA GLY A 86 -4.26 2.16 -10.77
C GLY A 86 -3.93 0.75 -11.26
N LYS A 87 -2.72 0.32 -10.95
CA LYS A 87 -2.14 -0.90 -11.52
C LYS A 87 -2.47 -2.19 -10.78
N LEU A 88 -2.76 -2.11 -9.49
CA LEU A 88 -3.02 -3.32 -8.71
C LEU A 88 -4.38 -3.91 -9.03
N GLU A 89 -4.50 -5.22 -8.88
CA GLU A 89 -5.78 -5.89 -8.98
C GLU A 89 -6.73 -5.31 -7.92
N GLN A 90 -7.91 -4.90 -8.39
CA GLN A 90 -8.88 -4.26 -7.51
C GLN A 90 -9.63 -5.29 -6.68
N THR A 91 -9.98 -4.90 -5.46
CA THR A 91 -10.83 -5.73 -4.60
C THR A 91 -12.27 -5.28 -4.71
N ILE A 92 -13.18 -6.25 -4.67
CA ILE A 92 -14.62 -5.99 -4.71
C ILE A 92 -15.17 -6.16 -3.31
N LEU A 93 -15.77 -5.08 -2.78
CA LEU A 93 -16.47 -5.14 -1.50
C LEU A 93 -17.89 -5.65 -1.78
N ALA A 94 -18.14 -6.86 -1.38
CA ALA A 94 -19.47 -7.48 -1.51
C ALA A 94 -20.31 -7.22 -0.27
#